data_74d58aff3dc76299ff9871d51ed722e3
#
_entry.id   74d58aff3dc76299ff9871d51ed722e3
#
_cell.length_a   1.000
_cell.length_b   1.000
_cell.length_c   1.000
_cell.angle_alpha   90.00
_cell.angle_beta   90.00
_cell.angle_gamma   90.00
#
_symmetry.space_group_name_H-M   'P 1'
#
loop_
_entity.id
_entity.type
_entity.pdbx_description
1 polymer ?
#
loop_
_entity_poly.entity_id
_entity_poly.type
_entity_poly.pdbx_seq_one_letter_code
_entity_poly.pdbx_strand_id
1 'polypeptide(L)'
;IDERIKKTPIIDNIEPLVGFRSLSSRESNLDRINILISLMGDQNIDILRSIYNHFQPSDMFPVLPFPSKNPRYSDYLMLKYHEFFTEKQFTDPQNITYADEQNPFELYRIVSNMIQGHQATFKPISDHVCFGIALLTSKLLSLGGLLIGLEFNDCVAIYNVSSCDYTIEDANALKELNKSSEPFLLWITGEAYNEN
;
A
#
# COMPACT_ATOMS: atom_id res chain seq x y z
N ILE A 1 -13.63 11.02 -3.35
CA ILE A 1 -14.46 10.34 -2.32
C ILE A 1 -15.55 11.31 -1.94
N ASP A 2 -16.80 10.85 -1.95
CA ASP A 2 -17.96 11.70 -1.63
C ASP A 2 -17.89 12.04 -0.12
N GLU A 3 -17.87 13.34 0.22
CA GLU A 3 -17.80 13.84 1.60
C GLU A 3 -18.98 13.36 2.50
N ARG A 4 -20.03 12.82 1.86
CA ARG A 4 -21.22 12.26 2.52
C ARG A 4 -20.98 10.86 3.12
N ILE A 5 -19.81 10.25 2.86
CA ILE A 5 -19.44 8.95 3.42
C ILE A 5 -18.26 9.16 4.35
N LYS A 6 -18.52 9.16 5.65
CA LYS A 6 -17.47 9.26 6.67
C LYS A 6 -16.98 7.87 7.05
N LYS A 7 -15.69 7.68 7.04
CA LYS A 7 -15.01 6.50 7.56
C LYS A 7 -14.43 6.85 8.92
N THR A 8 -14.77 6.10 9.93
CA THR A 8 -14.12 6.21 11.24
C THR A 8 -13.14 5.04 11.36
N PRO A 9 -11.83 5.27 11.27
CA PRO A 9 -10.85 4.21 11.46
C PRO A 9 -10.80 3.84 12.95
N ILE A 10 -10.94 2.55 13.26
CA ILE A 10 -10.60 2.04 14.58
C ILE A 10 -9.15 1.57 14.49
N ILE A 11 -8.26 2.28 15.21
CA ILE A 11 -6.81 2.00 15.23
C ILE A 11 -6.49 1.23 16.53
N ASP A 12 -7.24 0.18 16.83
CA ASP A 12 -7.04 -0.52 18.11
C ASP A 12 -5.91 -1.55 18.08
N ASN A 13 -5.66 -2.19 16.95
CA ASN A 13 -4.52 -3.11 16.77
C ASN A 13 -4.11 -3.15 15.30
N ILE A 14 -2.87 -2.74 15.03
CA ILE A 14 -2.29 -2.88 13.71
C ILE A 14 -1.56 -4.20 13.64
N GLU A 15 -2.20 -5.16 13.01
CA GLU A 15 -1.59 -6.45 12.68
C GLU A 15 -1.56 -6.65 11.16
N PRO A 16 -0.57 -7.40 10.64
CA PRO A 16 -0.63 -7.85 9.27
C PRO A 16 -1.89 -8.67 9.00
N LEU A 17 -2.42 -8.56 7.78
CA LEU A 17 -3.55 -9.38 7.34
C LEU A 17 -3.26 -10.87 7.56
N VAL A 18 -4.27 -11.59 8.04
CA VAL A 18 -4.18 -13.05 8.20
C VAL A 18 -3.86 -13.70 6.85
N GLY A 19 -2.81 -14.52 6.81
CA GLY A 19 -2.31 -15.12 5.57
C GLY A 19 -1.17 -14.33 4.89
N PHE A 20 -0.92 -13.06 5.29
CA PHE A 20 0.10 -12.17 4.73
C PHE A 20 1.04 -11.64 5.82
N ARG A 21 1.44 -12.50 6.75
CA ARG A 21 2.23 -12.10 7.92
C ARG A 21 3.73 -12.20 7.73
N SER A 22 4.23 -12.57 6.58
CA SER A 22 5.65 -12.90 6.33
C SER A 22 6.22 -13.91 7.34
N LEU A 23 6.84 -14.96 6.92
CA LEU A 23 7.47 -15.95 7.80
C LEU A 23 8.61 -15.32 8.62
N SER A 24 9.34 -14.38 8.01
CA SER A 24 10.44 -13.65 8.65
C SER A 24 9.99 -12.73 9.79
N SER A 25 8.69 -12.38 9.90
CA SER A 25 8.18 -11.54 11.01
C SER A 25 8.17 -12.27 12.35
N ARG A 26 8.37 -13.59 12.38
CA ARG A 26 8.30 -14.42 13.59
C ARG A 26 9.63 -14.59 14.32
N GLU A 27 10.74 -14.25 13.68
CA GLU A 27 12.07 -14.37 14.28
C GLU A 27 12.57 -13.00 14.72
N SER A 28 12.89 -12.87 16.02
CA SER A 28 13.48 -11.66 16.60
C SER A 28 14.99 -11.60 16.30
N ASN A 29 15.38 -11.43 15.06
CA ASN A 29 16.78 -11.27 14.67
C ASN A 29 17.17 -9.79 14.67
N LEU A 30 18.27 -9.47 15.39
CA LEU A 30 18.80 -8.12 15.57
C LEU A 30 19.33 -7.48 14.27
N ASP A 31 19.61 -8.28 13.24
CA ASP A 31 20.21 -7.80 11.95
C ASP A 31 19.18 -7.71 10.81
N ARG A 32 17.92 -7.47 11.16
CA ARG A 32 16.85 -7.44 10.22
C ARG A 32 16.68 -6.05 9.58
N ILE A 33 16.56 -6.01 8.24
CA ILE A 33 16.26 -4.79 7.49
C ILE A 33 14.76 -4.78 7.18
N ASN A 34 14.05 -3.78 7.70
CA ASN A 34 12.63 -3.58 7.48
C ASN A 34 12.42 -2.45 6.47
N ILE A 35 11.73 -2.73 5.37
CA ILE A 35 11.41 -1.75 4.33
C ILE A 35 9.90 -1.61 4.24
N LEU A 36 9.37 -0.38 4.40
CA LEU A 36 7.96 -0.09 4.30
C LEU A 36 7.62 0.48 2.92
N ILE A 37 6.78 -0.20 2.17
CA ILE A 37 6.21 0.28 0.91
C ILE A 37 4.79 0.76 1.20
N SER A 38 4.54 2.07 1.06
CA SER A 38 3.24 2.66 1.35
C SER A 38 2.50 2.99 0.07
N LEU A 39 1.43 2.26 -0.22
CA LEU A 39 0.53 2.60 -1.33
C LEU A 39 -0.36 3.76 -0.89
N MET A 40 -0.05 4.97 -1.37
CA MET A 40 -0.63 6.21 -0.87
C MET A 40 -2.03 6.47 -1.43
N GLY A 41 -2.89 6.97 -0.56
CA GLY A 41 -4.25 7.39 -0.90
C GLY A 41 -4.80 8.37 0.13
N ASP A 42 -6.05 8.79 -0.06
CA ASP A 42 -6.70 9.77 0.81
C ASP A 42 -7.24 9.13 2.11
N GLN A 43 -6.37 8.43 2.83
CA GLN A 43 -6.67 7.86 4.15
C GLN A 43 -6.21 8.79 5.27
N ASN A 44 -6.56 8.45 6.51
CA ASN A 44 -6.08 9.20 7.68
C ASN A 44 -4.56 8.96 7.85
N ILE A 45 -3.82 10.07 8.05
CA ILE A 45 -2.38 10.04 8.29
C ILE A 45 -2.00 9.25 9.55
N ASP A 46 -2.89 9.20 10.55
CA ASP A 46 -2.66 8.46 11.79
C ASP A 46 -2.57 6.95 11.55
N ILE A 47 -3.23 6.44 10.51
CA ILE A 47 -3.11 5.04 10.09
C ILE A 47 -1.70 4.75 9.61
N LEU A 48 -1.15 5.58 8.73
CA LEU A 48 0.22 5.43 8.26
C LEU A 48 1.22 5.54 9.43
N ARG A 49 1.02 6.55 10.31
CA ARG A 49 1.86 6.73 11.50
C ARG A 49 1.85 5.51 12.42
N SER A 50 0.69 4.90 12.59
CA SER A 50 0.53 3.71 13.43
C SER A 50 1.18 2.47 12.80
N ILE A 51 1.03 2.26 11.46
CA ILE A 51 1.74 1.19 10.74
C ILE A 51 3.25 1.39 10.82
N TYR A 52 3.72 2.62 10.60
CA TYR A 52 5.13 2.97 10.67
C TYR A 52 5.73 2.65 12.04
N ASN A 53 5.05 3.08 13.11
CA ASN A 53 5.52 2.85 14.49
C ASN A 53 5.48 1.36 14.87
N HIS A 54 4.52 0.59 14.35
CA HIS A 54 4.43 -0.85 14.58
C HIS A 54 5.51 -1.63 13.82
N PHE A 55 5.70 -1.31 12.55
CA PHE A 55 6.63 -2.04 11.68
C PHE A 55 8.09 -1.62 11.89
N GLN A 56 8.34 -0.38 12.35
CA GLN A 56 9.67 0.20 12.60
C GLN A 56 10.60 0.03 11.39
N PRO A 57 10.26 0.60 10.24
CA PRO A 57 11.06 0.45 9.04
C PRO A 57 12.39 1.19 9.13
N SER A 58 13.43 0.59 8.53
CA SER A 58 14.73 1.26 8.30
C SER A 58 14.63 2.27 7.17
N ASP A 59 13.75 2.00 6.18
CA ASP A 59 13.49 2.88 5.05
C ASP A 59 12.04 2.77 4.58
N MET A 60 11.55 3.82 3.89
CA MET A 60 10.17 3.89 3.41
C MET A 60 10.11 4.34 1.95
N PHE A 61 9.29 3.64 1.17
CA PHE A 61 9.04 3.90 -0.25
C PHE A 61 7.55 4.21 -0.48
N PRO A 62 7.19 5.52 -0.54
CA PRO A 62 5.84 5.92 -0.90
C PRO A 62 5.56 5.64 -2.38
N VAL A 63 4.44 5.01 -2.67
CA VAL A 63 3.93 4.81 -4.04
C VAL A 63 2.70 5.69 -4.23
N LEU A 64 2.81 6.68 -5.11
CA LEU A 64 1.76 7.64 -5.42
C LEU A 64 0.99 7.22 -6.67
N PRO A 65 -0.34 7.38 -6.69
CA PRO A 65 -1.17 7.06 -7.85
C PRO A 65 -0.95 8.10 -8.96
N PHE A 66 -0.24 7.71 -10.03
CA PHE A 66 -0.06 8.54 -11.22
C PHE A 66 0.24 7.67 -12.46
N PRO A 67 -0.47 7.87 -13.59
CA PRO A 67 -1.59 8.79 -13.78
C PRO A 67 -2.82 8.43 -12.92
N SER A 68 -3.65 9.45 -12.66
CA SER A 68 -4.89 9.27 -11.91
C SER A 68 -6.03 10.08 -12.57
N LYS A 69 -7.29 9.79 -12.21
CA LYS A 69 -8.46 10.54 -12.72
C LYS A 69 -8.35 12.04 -12.43
N ASN A 70 -7.78 12.42 -11.30
CA ASN A 70 -7.43 13.79 -10.98
C ASN A 70 -5.93 13.99 -11.18
N PRO A 71 -5.47 14.74 -12.19
CA PRO A 71 -4.05 14.92 -12.49
C PRO A 71 -3.21 15.51 -11.33
N ARG A 72 -3.87 16.22 -10.38
CA ARG A 72 -3.22 16.81 -9.20
C ARG A 72 -3.37 15.96 -7.94
N TYR A 73 -3.85 14.74 -8.06
CA TYR A 73 -4.10 13.90 -6.89
C TYR A 73 -2.81 13.55 -6.13
N SER A 74 -1.75 13.23 -6.85
CA SER A 74 -0.44 12.96 -6.25
C SER A 74 0.12 14.19 -5.53
N ASP A 75 -0.03 15.40 -6.11
CA ASP A 75 0.40 16.65 -5.46
C ASP A 75 -0.38 16.90 -4.16
N TYR A 76 -1.69 16.67 -4.20
CA TYR A 76 -2.54 16.74 -3.01
C TYR A 76 -2.08 15.77 -1.91
N LEU A 77 -1.79 14.52 -2.26
CA LEU A 77 -1.30 13.53 -1.32
C LEU A 77 0.06 13.93 -0.74
N MET A 78 0.97 14.44 -1.56
CA MET A 78 2.26 14.94 -1.08
C MET A 78 2.11 16.07 -0.07
N LEU A 79 1.20 17.02 -0.31
CA LEU A 79 0.90 18.09 0.63
C LEU A 79 0.27 17.55 1.92
N LYS A 80 -0.70 16.64 1.79
CA LYS A 80 -1.38 16.02 2.93
C LYS A 80 -0.43 15.28 3.87
N TYR A 81 0.51 14.54 3.33
CA TYR A 81 1.46 13.74 4.10
C TYR A 81 2.80 14.44 4.35
N HIS A 82 2.95 15.71 3.93
CA HIS A 82 4.20 16.46 4.05
C HIS A 82 4.77 16.50 5.47
N GLU A 83 3.93 16.75 6.46
CA GLU A 83 4.34 16.79 7.87
C GLU A 83 4.93 15.44 8.30
N PHE A 84 4.26 14.35 7.98
CA PHE A 84 4.73 13.01 8.30
C PHE A 84 6.09 12.70 7.65
N PHE A 85 6.25 13.02 6.38
CA PHE A 85 7.50 12.80 5.67
C PHE A 85 8.65 13.64 6.24
N THR A 86 8.36 14.87 6.67
CA THR A 86 9.35 15.78 7.27
C THR A 86 9.75 15.35 8.68
N GLU A 87 8.79 14.98 9.52
CA GLU A 87 9.02 14.55 10.90
C GLU A 87 9.91 13.30 10.98
N LYS A 88 9.71 12.36 10.08
CA LYS A 88 10.40 11.06 10.12
C LYS A 88 11.77 11.07 9.48
N GLN A 89 12.17 12.17 8.78
CA GLN A 89 13.48 12.32 8.08
C GLN A 89 13.84 11.19 7.09
N PHE A 90 12.87 10.32 6.73
CA PHE A 90 13.12 9.05 6.06
C PHE A 90 12.66 9.01 4.61
N THR A 91 12.05 10.06 4.12
CA THR A 91 11.60 10.04 2.73
C THR A 91 12.57 10.86 1.89
N ASP A 92 13.61 10.20 1.42
CA ASP A 92 14.35 10.75 0.29
C ASP A 92 13.37 10.91 -0.87
N PRO A 93 13.27 12.09 -1.49
CA PRO A 93 12.44 12.28 -2.68
C PRO A 93 12.70 11.25 -3.79
N GLN A 94 13.90 10.65 -3.81
CA GLN A 94 14.27 9.58 -4.75
C GLN A 94 13.54 8.26 -4.46
N ASN A 95 13.04 8.06 -3.23
CA ASN A 95 12.29 6.86 -2.85
C ASN A 95 10.82 6.92 -3.29
N ILE A 96 10.35 8.09 -3.77
CA ILE A 96 8.97 8.25 -4.23
C ILE A 96 8.82 7.58 -5.59
N THR A 97 7.86 6.68 -5.67
CA THR A 97 7.53 5.93 -6.87
C THR A 97 6.10 6.23 -7.31
N TYR A 98 5.83 6.12 -8.60
CA TYR A 98 4.51 6.36 -9.17
C TYR A 98 3.99 5.09 -9.84
N ALA A 99 2.68 4.84 -9.71
CA ALA A 99 1.99 3.75 -10.38
C ALA A 99 0.60 4.22 -10.86
N ASP A 100 0.17 3.73 -12.01
CA ASP A 100 -1.14 4.05 -12.58
C ASP A 100 -2.26 3.62 -11.62
N GLU A 101 -3.13 4.58 -11.24
CA GLU A 101 -4.24 4.34 -10.31
C GLU A 101 -5.18 3.22 -10.78
N GLN A 102 -5.28 3.01 -12.09
CA GLN A 102 -6.20 2.05 -12.69
C GLN A 102 -5.54 0.75 -13.14
N ASN A 103 -4.22 0.61 -12.97
CA ASN A 103 -3.48 -0.56 -13.41
C ASN A 103 -2.78 -1.29 -12.25
N PRO A 104 -3.44 -2.23 -11.56
CA PRO A 104 -2.85 -2.99 -10.46
C PRO A 104 -1.67 -3.85 -10.88
N PHE A 105 -1.59 -4.25 -12.17
CA PHE A 105 -0.49 -5.06 -12.67
C PHE A 105 0.78 -4.23 -12.89
N GLU A 106 0.66 -2.94 -13.23
CA GLU A 106 1.80 -2.04 -13.26
C GLU A 106 2.40 -1.87 -11.86
N LEU A 107 1.54 -1.60 -10.85
CA LEU A 107 1.95 -1.55 -9.46
C LEU A 107 2.68 -2.83 -9.05
N TYR A 108 2.06 -3.99 -9.34
CA TYR A 108 2.65 -5.29 -9.05
C TYR A 108 4.06 -5.42 -9.65
N ARG A 109 4.24 -5.10 -10.93
CA ARG A 109 5.55 -5.18 -11.60
C ARG A 109 6.59 -4.23 -11.01
N ILE A 110 6.21 -2.97 -10.73
CA ILE A 110 7.10 -1.97 -10.14
C ILE A 110 7.58 -2.42 -8.77
N VAL A 111 6.66 -2.83 -7.89
CA VAL A 111 7.00 -3.19 -6.52
C VAL A 111 7.72 -4.56 -6.47
N SER A 112 7.37 -5.51 -7.32
CA SER A 112 8.11 -6.78 -7.43
C SER A 112 9.58 -6.55 -7.82
N ASN A 113 9.84 -5.69 -8.81
CA ASN A 113 11.20 -5.31 -9.19
C ASN A 113 11.94 -4.61 -8.04
N MET A 114 11.26 -3.75 -7.29
CA MET A 114 11.83 -3.07 -6.12
C MET A 114 12.22 -4.10 -5.03
N ILE A 115 11.35 -5.03 -4.69
CA ILE A 115 11.62 -6.09 -3.71
C ILE A 115 12.83 -6.92 -4.12
N GLN A 116 12.86 -7.41 -5.37
CA GLN A 116 13.97 -8.20 -5.90
C GLN A 116 15.29 -7.42 -5.91
N GLY A 117 15.26 -6.13 -6.29
CA GLY A 117 16.42 -5.25 -6.28
C GLY A 117 16.98 -5.06 -4.87
N HIS A 118 16.14 -4.80 -3.89
CA HIS A 118 16.55 -4.66 -2.50
C HIS A 118 17.08 -5.98 -1.92
N GLN A 119 16.41 -7.10 -2.18
CA GLN A 119 16.92 -8.41 -1.75
C GLN A 119 18.32 -8.69 -2.31
N ALA A 120 18.54 -8.42 -3.60
CA ALA A 120 19.85 -8.59 -4.23
C ALA A 120 20.93 -7.66 -3.63
N THR A 121 20.56 -6.41 -3.33
CA THR A 121 21.47 -5.41 -2.77
C THR A 121 21.87 -5.72 -1.34
N PHE A 122 20.91 -6.16 -0.50
CA PHE A 122 21.15 -6.41 0.92
C PHE A 122 21.63 -7.82 1.23
N LYS A 123 21.52 -8.78 0.30
CA LYS A 123 21.97 -10.15 0.49
C LYS A 123 23.38 -10.31 1.08
N PRO A 124 24.39 -9.47 0.72
CA PRO A 124 25.72 -9.55 1.33
C PRO A 124 25.77 -9.08 2.79
N ILE A 125 24.77 -8.34 3.25
CA ILE A 125 24.75 -7.69 4.58
C ILE A 125 23.81 -8.42 5.52
N SER A 126 22.64 -8.84 5.03
CA SER A 126 21.62 -9.52 5.80
C SER A 126 20.84 -10.52 4.93
N ASP A 127 20.65 -11.71 5.44
CA ASP A 127 19.78 -12.71 4.80
C ASP A 127 18.29 -12.44 5.07
N HIS A 128 17.96 -11.47 5.91
CA HIS A 128 16.61 -11.20 6.39
C HIS A 128 16.16 -9.77 6.04
N VAL A 129 15.74 -9.56 4.80
CA VAL A 129 15.07 -8.34 4.37
C VAL A 129 13.55 -8.56 4.40
N CYS A 130 12.85 -7.74 5.16
CA CYS A 130 11.40 -7.82 5.34
C CYS A 130 10.71 -6.59 4.78
N PHE A 131 9.64 -6.82 4.05
CA PHE A 131 8.85 -5.75 3.45
C PHE A 131 7.49 -5.66 4.12
N GLY A 132 7.09 -4.46 4.50
CA GLY A 132 5.72 -4.14 4.90
C GLY A 132 5.03 -3.40 3.76
N ILE A 133 3.85 -3.83 3.34
CA ILE A 133 3.03 -3.11 2.38
C ILE A 133 1.83 -2.51 3.10
N ALA A 134 1.75 -1.17 3.14
CA ALA A 134 0.61 -0.45 3.70
C ALA A 134 -0.41 -0.15 2.60
N LEU A 135 -1.61 -0.74 2.69
CA LEU A 135 -2.70 -0.55 1.72
C LEU A 135 -3.54 0.68 2.09
N LEU A 136 -3.06 1.90 1.78
CA LEU A 136 -3.74 3.16 2.08
C LEU A 136 -4.39 3.79 0.83
N THR A 137 -4.54 3.04 -0.22
CA THR A 137 -4.90 3.49 -1.56
C THR A 137 -6.29 3.01 -2.00
N SER A 138 -6.60 3.15 -3.29
CA SER A 138 -7.82 2.64 -3.90
C SER A 138 -7.90 1.11 -3.83
N LYS A 139 -9.11 0.56 -3.92
CA LYS A 139 -9.33 -0.90 -3.94
C LYS A 139 -8.58 -1.59 -5.08
N LEU A 140 -8.48 -0.90 -6.22
CA LEU A 140 -7.84 -1.45 -7.41
C LEU A 140 -6.32 -1.56 -7.23
N LEU A 141 -5.66 -0.50 -6.76
CA LEU A 141 -4.24 -0.57 -6.43
C LEU A 141 -3.96 -1.50 -5.25
N SER A 142 -4.86 -1.58 -4.26
CA SER A 142 -4.75 -2.54 -3.16
C SER A 142 -4.71 -3.99 -3.65
N LEU A 143 -5.41 -4.30 -4.75
CA LEU A 143 -5.32 -5.62 -5.38
C LEU A 143 -3.91 -5.92 -5.89
N GLY A 144 -3.23 -4.93 -6.51
CA GLY A 144 -1.81 -5.07 -6.88
C GLY A 144 -0.92 -5.39 -5.68
N GLY A 145 -1.14 -4.70 -4.55
CA GLY A 145 -0.45 -4.99 -3.28
C GLY A 145 -0.72 -6.41 -2.76
N LEU A 146 -1.95 -6.90 -2.88
CA LEU A 146 -2.29 -8.28 -2.50
C LEU A 146 -1.61 -9.31 -3.38
N LEU A 147 -1.50 -9.09 -4.70
CA LEU A 147 -0.79 -9.98 -5.62
C LEU A 147 0.70 -10.09 -5.24
N ILE A 148 1.34 -8.97 -4.87
CA ILE A 148 2.72 -8.96 -4.37
C ILE A 148 2.84 -9.80 -3.10
N GLY A 149 1.92 -9.63 -2.14
CA GLY A 149 1.93 -10.42 -0.91
C GLY A 149 1.73 -11.91 -1.12
N LEU A 150 1.00 -12.32 -2.17
CA LEU A 150 0.85 -13.73 -2.54
C LEU A 150 2.14 -14.31 -3.12
N GLU A 151 2.84 -13.56 -3.95
CA GLU A 151 4.08 -14.03 -4.58
C GLU A 151 5.27 -14.03 -3.61
N PHE A 152 5.41 -12.98 -2.82
CA PHE A 152 6.51 -12.78 -1.88
C PHE A 152 6.11 -13.06 -0.42
N ASN A 153 5.27 -14.06 -0.19
CA ASN A 153 4.68 -14.37 1.13
C ASN A 153 5.71 -14.65 2.23
N ASP A 154 6.93 -15.06 1.85
CA ASP A 154 8.02 -15.34 2.78
C ASP A 154 8.62 -14.08 3.40
N CYS A 155 8.63 -12.97 2.68
CA CYS A 155 9.28 -11.73 3.09
C CYS A 155 8.36 -10.51 3.14
N VAL A 156 7.11 -10.60 2.64
CA VAL A 156 6.16 -9.51 2.58
C VAL A 156 5.05 -9.68 3.61
N ALA A 157 4.83 -8.66 4.42
CA ALA A 157 3.68 -8.52 5.31
C ALA A 157 2.75 -7.42 4.78
N ILE A 158 1.44 -7.65 4.75
CA ILE A 158 0.46 -6.68 4.30
C ILE A 158 -0.29 -6.09 5.47
N TYR A 159 -0.31 -4.77 5.54
CA TYR A 159 -1.03 -3.98 6.53
C TYR A 159 -2.23 -3.30 5.89
N ASN A 160 -3.41 -3.64 6.38
CA ASN A 160 -4.65 -2.98 5.99
C ASN A 160 -5.42 -2.61 7.25
N VAL A 161 -5.88 -1.36 7.33
CA VAL A 161 -6.74 -0.94 8.43
C VAL A 161 -8.18 -0.97 7.95
N SER A 162 -8.95 -1.87 8.52
CA SER A 162 -10.38 -1.93 8.27
C SER A 162 -11.08 -0.77 8.98
N SER A 163 -11.87 0.01 8.25
CA SER A 163 -12.84 0.89 8.89
C SER A 163 -14.02 0.03 9.36
N CYS A 164 -14.33 0.04 10.66
CA CYS A 164 -15.43 -0.78 11.20
C CYS A 164 -16.80 -0.23 10.82
N ASP A 165 -16.95 1.06 10.56
CA ASP A 165 -18.23 1.67 10.26
C ASP A 165 -18.17 2.61 9.05
N TYR A 166 -19.15 2.42 8.16
CA TYR A 166 -19.47 3.36 7.10
C TYR A 166 -20.76 4.06 7.49
N THR A 167 -20.70 5.33 7.84
CA THR A 167 -21.92 6.12 8.03
C THR A 167 -22.32 6.70 6.68
N ILE A 168 -23.48 6.29 6.19
CA ILE A 168 -24.06 6.79 4.95
C ILE A 168 -25.15 7.77 5.35
N GLU A 169 -24.90 9.05 5.13
CA GLU A 169 -25.82 10.13 5.50
C GLU A 169 -27.07 10.19 4.59
N ASP A 170 -26.98 9.67 3.35
CA ASP A 170 -28.10 9.67 2.39
C ASP A 170 -28.10 8.41 1.50
N ALA A 171 -29.21 7.66 1.57
CA ALA A 171 -29.43 6.48 0.72
C ALA A 171 -29.51 6.79 -0.79
N ASN A 172 -29.84 8.02 -1.16
CA ASN A 172 -29.86 8.46 -2.57
C ASN A 172 -28.44 8.66 -3.11
N ALA A 173 -27.49 9.09 -2.27
CA ALA A 173 -26.09 9.21 -2.64
C ALA A 173 -25.49 7.87 -3.10
N LEU A 174 -25.87 6.75 -2.46
CA LEU A 174 -25.47 5.41 -2.90
C LEU A 174 -25.99 5.04 -4.28
N LYS A 175 -27.22 5.41 -4.59
CA LYS A 175 -27.80 5.14 -5.91
C LYS A 175 -27.11 5.94 -7.01
N GLU A 176 -26.72 7.18 -6.73
CA GLU A 176 -25.98 8.02 -7.67
C GLU A 176 -24.54 7.50 -7.85
N LEU A 177 -23.85 7.10 -6.78
CA LEU A 177 -22.54 6.50 -6.85
C LEU A 177 -22.56 5.19 -7.67
N ASN A 178 -23.57 4.35 -7.49
CA ASN A 178 -23.72 3.13 -8.27
C ASN A 178 -23.98 3.40 -9.77
N LYS A 179 -24.65 4.48 -10.12
CA LYS A 179 -24.85 4.88 -11.52
C LYS A 179 -23.60 5.42 -12.19
N SER A 180 -22.71 6.05 -11.43
CA SER A 180 -21.46 6.65 -11.93
C SER A 180 -20.25 5.71 -11.80
N SER A 181 -20.39 4.55 -11.15
CA SER A 181 -19.30 3.59 -10.98
C SER A 181 -19.13 2.74 -12.23
N GLU A 182 -17.90 2.67 -12.73
CA GLU A 182 -17.51 1.77 -13.81
C GLU A 182 -17.04 0.44 -13.20
N PRO A 183 -17.58 -0.72 -13.65
CA PRO A 183 -17.11 -2.02 -13.22
C PRO A 183 -15.74 -2.33 -13.83
N PHE A 184 -14.81 -2.81 -13.01
CA PHE A 184 -13.54 -3.35 -13.45
C PHE A 184 -13.59 -4.87 -13.44
N LEU A 185 -13.20 -5.48 -14.56
CA LEU A 185 -12.99 -6.92 -14.67
C LEU A 185 -11.48 -7.19 -14.75
N LEU A 186 -10.99 -7.96 -13.80
CA LEU A 186 -9.59 -8.35 -13.74
C LEU A 186 -9.49 -9.86 -13.84
N TRP A 187 -8.65 -10.33 -14.76
CA TRP A 187 -8.31 -11.74 -14.89
C TRP A 187 -7.09 -12.02 -14.03
N ILE A 188 -7.27 -12.69 -12.91
CA ILE A 188 -6.21 -12.91 -11.92
C ILE A 188 -5.60 -14.31 -12.05
N THR A 189 -6.38 -15.31 -12.50
CA THR A 189 -5.94 -16.71 -12.62
C THR A 189 -6.20 -17.23 -14.02
N GLY A 190 -5.31 -18.05 -14.55
CA GLY A 190 -5.43 -18.62 -15.88
C GLY A 190 -4.07 -18.90 -16.52
N GLU A 191 -4.04 -19.17 -17.83
CA GLU A 191 -2.79 -19.31 -18.56
C GLU A 191 -2.04 -17.98 -18.62
N ALA A 192 -0.74 -18.02 -18.38
CA ALA A 192 0.10 -16.85 -18.53
C ALA A 192 -0.02 -16.32 -19.97
N TYR A 193 -0.18 -15.00 -20.09
CA TYR A 193 -0.08 -14.37 -21.40
C TYR A 193 1.30 -14.64 -21.97
N ASN A 194 1.37 -15.46 -23.02
CA ASN A 194 2.57 -15.57 -23.81
C ASN A 194 2.72 -14.26 -24.58
N GLU A 195 3.61 -13.40 -24.14
CA GLU A 195 4.10 -12.29 -24.95
C GLU A 195 4.88 -12.90 -26.12
N ASN A 196 4.26 -12.92 -27.32
CA ASN A 196 4.93 -13.17 -28.58
C ASN A 196 5.63 -11.90 -29.05
#